data_8d58971801cc2cfc16e270fb30b1e672
#
_entry.id   8d58971801cc2cfc16e270fb30b1e672
#
_cell.length_a   1.000
_cell.length_b   1.000
_cell.length_c   1.000
_cell.angle_alpha   90.00
_cell.angle_beta   90.00
_cell.angle_gamma   90.00
#
_symmetry.space_group_name_H-M   'P 1'
#
loop_
_entity.id
_entity.type
_entity.pdbx_description
1 polymer ?
#
loop_
_entity_poly.entity_id
_entity_poly.type
_entity_poly.pdbx_seq_one_letter_code
_entity_poly.pdbx_strand_id
1 'polypeptide(L)'
;MNNSLAVYDVSVLMPDMTISFHQTVEVKGDRIVSVRPYSPKDRDNKYEKELEGRGKLLMPGLCDCHMHTGQQLLKGKILDELPMIWTRIMLPFESTLTPEKMELSAMLAAVEMIKSGTTAFVDAGSYFMESAASVYEKTGLRGVLSSSTMDDVKLPDSIRQTADEALEQTERLYANFHGKGNLKVAYSLRSLISCSEKLILKVSERAKEKGALLQVHMNEYPNEINFFLEKKQIRPFAYLEKLGVLDSHFIGSHSILLSEQEKDILKKRDVKVCHCPFSNCGKGIPDTPALLQRGVTAGLGTDGAAHGGLSLWNEMKIFRSVMNAGRGVLINEPALMPAKEILKMATKSGYEVIGEDGGSIEVGKKADFIMINMMQPHLYPTGNPVNTLLECVTAGDVCDSVVNGEILMCDRKLQTIDETEVMERAREYMERQEKV
;
A
#
# COMPACT_ATOMS: atom_id res chain seq x y z
N MET A 1 10.16 18.01 22.46
CA MET A 1 10.70 16.80 23.10
C MET A 1 11.64 16.14 22.12
N ASN A 2 12.85 15.75 22.53
CA ASN A 2 13.80 15.10 21.64
C ASN A 2 13.43 13.61 21.55
N ASN A 3 12.43 13.24 20.74
CA ASN A 3 12.11 11.83 20.51
C ASN A 3 13.36 11.12 19.98
N SER A 4 13.94 10.24 20.79
CA SER A 4 15.13 9.48 20.45
C SER A 4 14.91 7.99 20.71
N LEU A 5 15.27 7.16 19.73
CA LEU A 5 15.12 5.72 19.78
C LEU A 5 16.45 5.06 19.39
N ALA A 6 16.84 4.02 20.11
CA ALA A 6 17.94 3.15 19.72
C ALA A 6 17.48 1.70 19.58
N VAL A 7 18.01 1.01 18.58
CA VAL A 7 17.90 -0.44 18.42
C VAL A 7 19.29 -1.04 18.53
N TYR A 8 19.49 -1.96 19.48
CA TYR A 8 20.81 -2.51 19.79
C TYR A 8 20.98 -3.94 19.31
N ASP A 9 22.17 -4.26 18.80
CA ASP A 9 22.60 -5.61 18.44
C ASP A 9 21.66 -6.29 17.44
N VAL A 10 21.23 -5.56 16.39
CA VAL A 10 20.27 -6.01 15.38
C VAL A 10 20.97 -6.35 14.06
N SER A 11 20.47 -7.35 13.33
CA SER A 11 20.81 -7.53 11.91
C SER A 11 20.02 -6.51 11.08
N VAL A 12 20.63 -5.89 10.08
CA VAL A 12 20.01 -4.83 9.27
C VAL A 12 20.02 -5.22 7.81
N LEU A 13 18.85 -5.13 7.14
CA LEU A 13 18.75 -5.19 5.68
C LEU A 13 19.22 -3.85 5.12
N MET A 14 20.39 -3.87 4.47
CA MET A 14 21.02 -2.69 3.90
C MET A 14 20.38 -2.30 2.55
N PRO A 15 20.58 -1.05 2.07
CA PRO A 15 19.98 -0.55 0.82
C PRO A 15 20.33 -1.35 -0.44
N ASP A 16 21.47 -2.01 -0.44
CA ASP A 16 21.92 -2.90 -1.53
C ASP A 16 21.35 -4.33 -1.45
N MET A 17 20.44 -4.56 -0.46
CA MET A 17 19.86 -5.85 -0.14
C MET A 17 20.85 -6.88 0.45
N THR A 18 21.93 -6.43 1.03
CA THR A 18 22.80 -7.28 1.88
C THR A 18 22.37 -7.18 3.35
N ILE A 19 22.82 -8.13 4.18
CA ILE A 19 22.58 -8.09 5.63
C ILE A 19 23.86 -7.68 6.35
N SER A 20 23.76 -6.63 7.17
CA SER A 20 24.81 -6.24 8.11
C SER A 20 24.42 -6.72 9.51
N PHE A 21 25.28 -7.55 10.11
CA PHE A 21 25.03 -8.16 11.42
C PHE A 21 25.54 -7.26 12.55
N HIS A 22 24.94 -7.41 13.73
CA HIS A 22 25.38 -6.73 14.96
C HIS A 22 25.51 -5.21 14.77
N GLN A 23 24.41 -4.55 14.42
CA GLN A 23 24.35 -3.10 14.24
C GLN A 23 23.64 -2.43 15.42
N THR A 24 23.97 -1.15 15.64
CA THR A 24 23.16 -0.19 16.40
C THR A 24 22.53 0.77 15.40
N VAL A 25 21.21 0.93 15.48
CA VAL A 25 20.45 1.91 14.68
C VAL A 25 19.90 2.98 15.62
N GLU A 26 20.21 4.23 15.34
CA GLU A 26 19.81 5.38 16.16
C GLU A 26 18.88 6.29 15.36
N VAL A 27 17.80 6.73 16.02
CA VAL A 27 16.77 7.62 15.46
C VAL A 27 16.67 8.86 16.33
N LYS A 28 16.50 10.01 15.68
CA LYS A 28 16.20 11.28 16.34
C LYS A 28 15.07 11.99 15.61
N GLY A 29 14.00 12.26 16.34
CA GLY A 29 12.75 12.71 15.72
C GLY A 29 12.22 11.67 14.75
N ASP A 30 12.02 12.05 13.52
CA ASP A 30 11.48 11.22 12.45
C ASP A 30 12.54 10.60 11.52
N ARG A 31 13.85 10.74 11.85
CA ARG A 31 14.95 10.35 10.97
C ARG A 31 15.93 9.37 11.60
N ILE A 32 16.43 8.45 10.77
CA ILE A 32 17.58 7.63 11.10
C ILE A 32 18.81 8.54 11.09
N VAL A 33 19.55 8.56 12.19
CA VAL A 33 20.74 9.41 12.35
C VAL A 33 22.05 8.63 12.38
N SER A 34 21.98 7.32 12.65
CA SER A 34 23.17 6.47 12.70
C SER A 34 22.82 5.01 12.42
N VAL A 35 23.66 4.33 11.66
CA VAL A 35 23.69 2.86 11.48
C VAL A 35 25.16 2.46 11.55
N ARG A 36 25.56 1.74 12.60
CA ARG A 36 26.96 1.41 12.86
C ARG A 36 27.10 0.08 13.60
N PRO A 37 28.29 -0.53 13.57
CA PRO A 37 28.56 -1.74 14.35
C PRO A 37 28.22 -1.54 15.83
N TYR A 38 27.53 -2.51 16.41
CA TYR A 38 27.14 -2.50 17.82
C TYR A 38 28.37 -2.64 18.73
N SER A 39 28.37 -1.89 19.81
CA SER A 39 29.28 -2.04 20.95
C SER A 39 28.49 -2.09 22.26
N PRO A 40 28.85 -2.91 23.26
CA PRO A 40 28.20 -2.89 24.56
C PRO A 40 28.17 -1.49 25.22
N LYS A 41 29.15 -0.63 24.91
CA LYS A 41 29.20 0.77 25.37
C LYS A 41 28.07 1.65 24.76
N ASP A 42 27.41 1.22 23.70
CA ASP A 42 26.30 1.98 23.12
C ASP A 42 25.15 2.12 24.11
N ARG A 43 24.99 1.17 25.02
CA ARG A 43 24.00 1.19 26.11
C ARG A 43 24.32 2.21 27.23
N ASP A 44 25.49 2.82 27.22
CA ASP A 44 25.82 3.91 28.15
C ASP A 44 25.16 5.23 27.72
N ASN A 45 24.76 5.33 26.43
CA ASN A 45 23.96 6.43 25.89
C ASN A 45 22.50 6.28 26.34
N LYS A 46 21.89 7.41 26.72
CA LYS A 46 20.47 7.42 27.11
C LYS A 46 19.60 7.83 25.95
N TYR A 47 18.65 6.97 25.60
CA TYR A 47 17.57 7.25 24.65
C TYR A 47 16.22 7.25 25.37
N GLU A 48 15.24 7.96 24.84
CA GLU A 48 13.89 7.94 25.42
C GLU A 48 13.21 6.56 25.24
N LYS A 49 13.55 5.88 24.13
CA LYS A 49 13.06 4.55 23.80
C LYS A 49 14.20 3.65 23.36
N GLU A 50 14.15 2.39 23.75
CA GLU A 50 15.16 1.40 23.39
C GLU A 50 14.47 0.11 22.96
N LEU A 51 14.99 -0.52 21.91
CA LEU A 51 14.54 -1.82 21.42
C LEU A 51 15.69 -2.81 21.38
N GLU A 52 15.43 -4.04 21.80
CA GLU A 52 16.38 -5.14 21.72
C GLU A 52 16.33 -5.79 20.33
N GLY A 53 17.47 -5.83 19.66
CA GLY A 53 17.59 -6.33 18.29
C GLY A 53 18.17 -7.73 18.16
N ARG A 54 18.69 -8.33 19.26
CA ARG A 54 19.32 -9.65 19.22
C ARG A 54 18.36 -10.72 18.71
N GLY A 55 18.79 -11.47 17.67
CA GLY A 55 17.94 -12.48 17.03
C GLY A 55 16.86 -11.92 16.11
N LYS A 56 16.85 -10.61 15.89
CA LYS A 56 15.91 -9.94 15.00
C LYS A 56 16.63 -9.37 13.76
N LEU A 57 15.86 -9.21 12.68
CA LEU A 57 16.28 -8.50 11.48
C LEU A 57 15.45 -7.22 11.34
N LEU A 58 16.12 -6.08 11.33
CA LEU A 58 15.56 -4.78 11.06
C LEU A 58 15.58 -4.52 9.56
N MET A 59 14.45 -4.15 8.99
CA MET A 59 14.32 -3.79 7.59
C MET A 59 13.36 -2.60 7.42
N PRO A 60 13.38 -1.92 6.27
CA PRO A 60 12.38 -0.89 5.99
C PRO A 60 10.97 -1.45 6.20
N GLY A 61 10.08 -0.64 6.72
CA GLY A 61 8.68 -0.96 6.76
C GLY A 61 8.10 -1.15 5.37
N LEU A 62 7.11 -2.03 5.24
CA LEU A 62 6.44 -2.30 3.98
C LEU A 62 5.54 -1.13 3.59
N CYS A 63 5.47 -0.84 2.28
CA CYS A 63 4.60 0.18 1.70
C CYS A 63 3.55 -0.46 0.81
N ASP A 64 2.29 -0.39 1.25
CA ASP A 64 1.14 -0.85 0.48
C ASP A 64 0.67 0.28 -0.45
N CYS A 65 1.00 0.19 -1.74
CA CYS A 65 0.75 1.26 -2.70
C CYS A 65 -0.70 1.31 -3.21
N HIS A 66 -1.55 0.40 -2.80
CA HIS A 66 -2.97 0.37 -3.18
C HIS A 66 -3.77 -0.58 -2.31
N MET A 67 -4.66 -0.02 -1.50
CA MET A 67 -5.60 -0.78 -0.68
C MET A 67 -6.95 -0.04 -0.57
N HIS A 68 -7.96 -0.72 -0.05
CA HIS A 68 -9.30 -0.16 0.19
C HIS A 68 -9.73 -0.38 1.63
N THR A 69 -9.68 0.65 2.45
CA THR A 69 -10.13 0.58 3.86
C THR A 69 -11.56 0.07 3.99
N GLY A 70 -12.48 0.58 3.17
CA GLY A 70 -13.90 0.23 3.24
C GLY A 70 -14.23 -1.24 3.02
N GLN A 71 -13.31 -2.04 2.49
CA GLN A 71 -13.55 -3.44 2.13
C GLN A 71 -13.13 -4.46 3.21
N GLN A 72 -12.65 -4.02 4.37
CA GLN A 72 -12.29 -4.93 5.47
C GLN A 72 -13.47 -5.82 5.92
N LEU A 73 -14.68 -5.27 5.89
CA LEU A 73 -15.89 -5.99 6.30
C LEU A 73 -16.46 -6.93 5.22
N LEU A 74 -15.75 -7.04 4.06
CA LEU A 74 -16.06 -7.96 2.96
C LEU A 74 -15.19 -9.23 2.94
N LYS A 75 -14.29 -9.43 3.90
CA LYS A 75 -13.43 -10.62 3.95
C LYS A 75 -14.23 -11.91 3.83
N GLY A 76 -13.77 -12.81 2.94
CA GLY A 76 -14.38 -14.11 2.70
C GLY A 76 -15.68 -14.10 1.90
N LYS A 77 -16.14 -12.94 1.39
CA LYS A 77 -17.43 -12.82 0.70
C LYS A 77 -17.34 -12.79 -0.84
N ILE A 78 -16.14 -12.76 -1.41
CA ILE A 78 -15.97 -12.60 -2.86
C ILE A 78 -15.22 -13.74 -3.55
N LEU A 79 -14.64 -14.65 -2.77
CA LEU A 79 -13.99 -15.84 -3.33
C LEU A 79 -15.06 -16.71 -4.02
N ASP A 80 -14.72 -17.27 -5.16
CA ASP A 80 -15.60 -18.10 -6.00
C ASP A 80 -16.80 -17.37 -6.62
N GLU A 81 -16.86 -16.02 -6.51
CA GLU A 81 -17.89 -15.24 -7.15
C GLU A 81 -17.67 -15.08 -8.66
N LEU A 82 -18.76 -14.96 -9.39
CA LEU A 82 -18.75 -14.72 -10.84
C LEU A 82 -18.06 -13.39 -11.19
N PRO A 83 -17.56 -13.24 -12.42
CA PRO A 83 -16.93 -12.00 -12.89
C PRO A 83 -17.75 -10.73 -12.63
N MET A 84 -17.10 -9.58 -12.71
CA MET A 84 -17.63 -8.25 -12.38
C MET A 84 -17.95 -8.08 -10.89
N ILE A 85 -17.09 -8.65 -10.01
CA ILE A 85 -17.21 -8.58 -8.55
C ILE A 85 -17.41 -7.14 -8.07
N TRP A 86 -16.68 -6.19 -8.66
CA TRP A 86 -16.78 -4.78 -8.27
C TRP A 86 -18.21 -4.24 -8.38
N THR A 87 -18.85 -4.37 -9.53
CA THR A 87 -20.20 -3.84 -9.75
C THR A 87 -21.30 -4.67 -9.11
N ARG A 88 -21.08 -5.99 -8.94
CA ARG A 88 -22.08 -6.91 -8.40
C ARG A 88 -22.10 -7.00 -6.88
N ILE A 89 -20.94 -6.85 -6.24
CA ILE A 89 -20.78 -7.11 -4.79
C ILE A 89 -20.16 -5.93 -4.07
N MET A 90 -18.98 -5.47 -4.52
CA MET A 90 -18.21 -4.45 -3.79
C MET A 90 -18.93 -3.11 -3.78
N LEU A 91 -19.34 -2.60 -4.92
CA LEU A 91 -20.04 -1.32 -5.05
C LEU A 91 -21.38 -1.28 -4.29
N PRO A 92 -22.26 -2.31 -4.41
CA PRO A 92 -23.44 -2.41 -3.56
C PRO A 92 -23.13 -2.42 -2.07
N PHE A 93 -22.10 -3.14 -1.64
CA PHE A 93 -21.66 -3.12 -0.24
C PHE A 93 -21.16 -1.73 0.17
N GLU A 94 -20.26 -1.13 -0.61
CA GLU A 94 -19.70 0.20 -0.34
C GLU A 94 -20.83 1.26 -0.24
N SER A 95 -21.92 1.10 -0.98
CA SER A 95 -23.09 1.98 -0.91
C SER A 95 -23.88 1.88 0.40
N THR A 96 -23.61 0.86 1.23
CA THR A 96 -24.22 0.68 2.57
C THR A 96 -23.30 1.09 3.72
N LEU A 97 -22.11 1.61 3.41
CA LEU A 97 -21.19 2.10 4.43
C LEU A 97 -21.81 3.27 5.21
N THR A 98 -21.44 3.34 6.48
CA THR A 98 -21.74 4.46 7.38
C THR A 98 -20.45 4.92 8.03
N PRO A 99 -20.41 6.11 8.66
CA PRO A 99 -19.24 6.56 9.41
C PRO A 99 -18.73 5.52 10.42
N GLU A 100 -19.62 4.84 11.14
CA GLU A 100 -19.28 3.84 12.16
C GLU A 100 -18.72 2.55 11.54
N LYS A 101 -19.28 2.10 10.39
CA LYS A 101 -18.75 0.95 9.65
C LYS A 101 -17.37 1.28 9.10
N MET A 102 -17.17 2.50 8.59
CA MET A 102 -15.88 2.94 8.07
C MET A 102 -14.84 3.06 9.18
N GLU A 103 -15.19 3.59 10.35
CA GLU A 103 -14.33 3.64 11.52
C GLU A 103 -13.87 2.23 11.93
N LEU A 104 -14.80 1.27 12.08
CA LEU A 104 -14.47 -0.12 12.40
C LEU A 104 -13.59 -0.75 11.33
N SER A 105 -13.90 -0.52 10.06
CA SER A 105 -13.10 -1.01 8.93
C SER A 105 -11.68 -0.47 8.98
N ALA A 106 -11.49 0.80 9.30
CA ALA A 106 -10.18 1.43 9.46
C ALA A 106 -9.41 0.89 10.68
N MET A 107 -10.10 0.64 11.80
CA MET A 107 -9.49 0.03 12.98
C MET A 107 -8.95 -1.37 12.67
N LEU A 108 -9.74 -2.21 12.02
CA LEU A 108 -9.32 -3.55 11.56
C LEU A 108 -8.14 -3.48 10.58
N ALA A 109 -8.21 -2.56 9.61
CA ALA A 109 -7.13 -2.35 8.65
C ALA A 109 -5.83 -1.91 9.35
N ALA A 110 -5.90 -0.97 10.29
CA ALA A 110 -4.74 -0.48 11.03
C ALA A 110 -4.07 -1.59 11.85
N VAL A 111 -4.86 -2.40 12.58
CA VAL A 111 -4.35 -3.55 13.33
C VAL A 111 -3.64 -4.54 12.40
N GLU A 112 -4.26 -4.90 11.29
CA GLU A 112 -3.70 -5.86 10.33
C GLU A 112 -2.43 -5.32 9.68
N MET A 113 -2.41 -4.05 9.24
CA MET A 113 -1.24 -3.40 8.64
C MET A 113 -0.06 -3.33 9.62
N ILE A 114 -0.26 -2.84 10.82
CA ILE A 114 0.81 -2.73 11.82
C ILE A 114 1.38 -4.12 12.14
N LYS A 115 0.51 -5.11 12.36
CA LYS A 115 0.91 -6.49 12.68
C LYS A 115 1.54 -7.24 11.51
N SER A 116 1.28 -6.85 10.29
CA SER A 116 1.95 -7.38 9.09
C SER A 116 3.20 -6.62 8.67
N GLY A 117 3.51 -5.49 9.34
CA GLY A 117 4.69 -4.69 9.06
C GLY A 117 4.52 -3.66 7.95
N THR A 118 3.30 -3.37 7.55
CA THR A 118 2.99 -2.24 6.67
C THR A 118 3.06 -0.95 7.50
N THR A 119 3.98 -0.06 7.13
CA THR A 119 4.22 1.23 7.81
C THR A 119 3.69 2.40 7.02
N ALA A 120 3.55 2.23 5.70
CA ALA A 120 3.01 3.22 4.79
C ALA A 120 1.97 2.58 3.87
N PHE A 121 0.91 3.33 3.49
CA PHE A 121 -0.11 2.82 2.59
C PHE A 121 -0.78 3.93 1.76
N VAL A 122 -1.40 3.53 0.64
CA VAL A 122 -2.27 4.36 -0.20
C VAL A 122 -3.66 3.76 -0.21
N ASP A 123 -4.64 4.49 0.34
CA ASP A 123 -6.04 4.13 0.23
C ASP A 123 -6.61 4.65 -1.10
N ALA A 124 -7.15 3.75 -1.90
CA ALA A 124 -7.65 4.04 -3.25
C ALA A 124 -9.01 4.76 -3.28
N GLY A 125 -9.49 5.16 -2.13
CA GLY A 125 -10.71 5.92 -1.95
C GLY A 125 -11.91 5.06 -1.56
N SER A 126 -12.63 5.59 -0.59
CA SER A 126 -13.87 5.03 -0.08
C SER A 126 -14.82 6.14 0.34
N TYR A 127 -16.02 5.79 0.81
CA TYR A 127 -16.96 6.74 1.40
C TYR A 127 -16.63 6.94 2.88
N PHE A 128 -16.98 8.10 3.44
CA PHE A 128 -16.73 8.45 4.85
C PHE A 128 -15.25 8.38 5.28
N MET A 129 -14.34 8.75 4.36
CA MET A 129 -12.90 8.68 4.62
C MET A 129 -12.41 9.55 5.78
N GLU A 130 -13.16 10.57 6.19
CA GLU A 130 -12.83 11.37 7.39
C GLU A 130 -12.87 10.52 8.67
N SER A 131 -13.80 9.53 8.75
CA SER A 131 -13.84 8.57 9.87
C SER A 131 -12.61 7.66 9.87
N ALA A 132 -12.21 7.16 8.72
CA ALA A 132 -10.97 6.37 8.59
C ALA A 132 -9.72 7.21 8.89
N ALA A 133 -9.65 8.44 8.38
CA ALA A 133 -8.54 9.35 8.61
C ALA A 133 -8.32 9.63 10.10
N SER A 134 -9.40 9.80 10.87
CA SER A 134 -9.34 9.99 12.33
C SER A 134 -8.74 8.78 13.07
N VAL A 135 -8.99 7.56 12.57
CA VAL A 135 -8.36 6.33 13.09
C VAL A 135 -6.88 6.30 12.74
N TYR A 136 -6.53 6.53 11.48
CA TYR A 136 -5.14 6.47 11.02
C TYR A 136 -4.26 7.57 11.65
N GLU A 137 -4.80 8.77 11.88
CA GLU A 137 -4.10 9.83 12.61
C GLU A 137 -3.70 9.37 14.02
N LYS A 138 -4.63 8.72 14.75
CA LYS A 138 -4.39 8.20 16.11
C LYS A 138 -3.41 7.02 16.12
N THR A 139 -3.48 6.14 15.12
CA THR A 139 -2.61 4.96 15.05
C THR A 139 -1.18 5.28 14.67
N GLY A 140 -0.92 6.45 14.07
CA GLY A 140 0.42 6.88 13.67
C GLY A 140 0.92 6.25 12.37
N LEU A 141 0.14 5.44 11.66
CA LEU A 141 0.49 4.92 10.34
C LEU A 141 0.71 6.06 9.33
N ARG A 142 1.63 5.86 8.39
CA ARG A 142 1.82 6.79 7.27
C ARG A 142 0.81 6.48 6.16
N GLY A 143 -0.18 7.36 5.99
CA GLY A 143 -1.28 7.14 5.04
C GLY A 143 -1.36 8.20 3.95
N VAL A 144 -1.60 7.76 2.72
CA VAL A 144 -2.08 8.62 1.63
C VAL A 144 -3.53 8.25 1.38
N LEU A 145 -4.44 9.13 1.73
CA LEU A 145 -5.88 8.87 1.74
C LEU A 145 -6.57 9.52 0.56
N SER A 146 -7.63 8.91 0.05
CA SER A 146 -8.47 9.49 -1.02
C SER A 146 -9.95 9.25 -0.74
N SER A 147 -10.81 10.10 -1.30
CA SER A 147 -12.26 9.81 -1.38
C SER A 147 -12.57 8.97 -2.61
N SER A 148 -13.66 8.19 -2.58
CA SER A 148 -14.15 7.49 -3.78
C SER A 148 -14.75 8.50 -4.76
N THR A 149 -14.09 8.71 -5.89
CA THR A 149 -14.41 9.78 -6.84
C THR A 149 -14.97 9.18 -8.14
N MET A 150 -16.28 9.33 -8.34
CA MET A 150 -17.05 8.87 -9.51
C MET A 150 -18.23 9.79 -9.72
N ASP A 151 -18.74 9.88 -10.97
CA ASP A 151 -19.93 10.66 -11.31
C ASP A 151 -20.84 9.96 -12.37
N ASP A 152 -20.73 8.62 -12.49
CA ASP A 152 -21.61 7.86 -13.38
C ASP A 152 -23.05 7.89 -12.85
N VAL A 153 -24.01 8.23 -13.74
CA VAL A 153 -25.44 8.28 -13.42
C VAL A 153 -26.05 6.92 -13.06
N LYS A 154 -25.35 5.82 -13.33
CA LYS A 154 -25.78 4.45 -13.00
C LYS A 154 -25.39 4.01 -11.58
N LEU A 155 -24.69 4.85 -10.83
CA LEU A 155 -24.35 4.55 -9.45
C LEU A 155 -25.59 4.42 -8.57
N PRO A 156 -25.58 3.59 -7.51
CA PRO A 156 -26.63 3.55 -6.52
C PRO A 156 -26.96 4.95 -5.99
N ASP A 157 -28.22 5.24 -5.73
CA ASP A 157 -28.68 6.58 -5.33
C ASP A 157 -27.96 7.13 -4.09
N SER A 158 -27.64 6.23 -3.13
CA SER A 158 -26.93 6.60 -1.87
C SER A 158 -25.50 7.12 -2.07
N ILE A 159 -24.89 6.84 -3.23
CA ILE A 159 -23.50 7.21 -3.54
C ILE A 159 -23.39 7.97 -4.87
N ARG A 160 -24.53 8.28 -5.49
CA ARG A 160 -24.57 9.05 -6.73
C ARG A 160 -24.23 10.52 -6.42
N GLN A 161 -23.34 11.08 -7.21
CA GLN A 161 -22.88 12.45 -7.06
C GLN A 161 -22.53 13.05 -8.41
N THR A 162 -22.55 14.36 -8.49
CA THR A 162 -22.05 15.11 -9.63
C THR A 162 -20.51 15.22 -9.57
N ALA A 163 -19.88 15.60 -10.67
CA ALA A 163 -18.44 15.85 -10.71
C ALA A 163 -17.98 16.89 -9.67
N ASP A 164 -18.81 17.89 -9.40
CA ASP A 164 -18.49 18.95 -8.44
C ASP A 164 -18.58 18.43 -7.00
N GLU A 165 -19.61 17.68 -6.65
CA GLU A 165 -19.77 17.04 -5.33
C GLU A 165 -18.68 16.02 -5.05
N ALA A 166 -18.29 15.21 -6.06
CA ALA A 166 -17.21 14.25 -5.94
C ALA A 166 -15.86 14.93 -5.63
N LEU A 167 -15.57 16.04 -6.31
CA LEU A 167 -14.38 16.82 -6.06
C LEU A 167 -14.42 17.48 -4.67
N GLU A 168 -15.56 18.04 -4.28
CA GLU A 168 -15.73 18.71 -2.99
C GLU A 168 -15.49 17.76 -1.79
N GLN A 169 -15.87 16.50 -1.89
CA GLN A 169 -15.57 15.49 -0.86
C GLN A 169 -14.06 15.33 -0.66
N THR A 170 -13.29 15.26 -1.76
CA THR A 170 -11.81 15.19 -1.68
C THR A 170 -11.23 16.48 -1.12
N GLU A 171 -11.74 17.64 -1.51
CA GLU A 171 -11.29 18.93 -0.99
C GLU A 171 -11.54 19.07 0.52
N ARG A 172 -12.66 18.59 1.04
CA ARG A 172 -12.92 18.55 2.49
C ARG A 172 -11.95 17.61 3.22
N LEU A 173 -11.73 16.41 2.69
CA LEU A 173 -10.75 15.49 3.25
C LEU A 173 -9.34 16.11 3.25
N TYR A 174 -8.97 16.77 2.15
CA TYR A 174 -7.69 17.48 2.03
C TYR A 174 -7.54 18.58 3.07
N ALA A 175 -8.53 19.46 3.20
CA ALA A 175 -8.52 20.56 4.15
C ALA A 175 -8.43 20.08 5.60
N ASN A 176 -9.05 18.95 5.91
CA ASN A 176 -9.15 18.44 7.26
C ASN A 176 -7.97 17.56 7.68
N PHE A 177 -7.33 16.83 6.75
CA PHE A 177 -6.36 15.79 7.12
C PHE A 177 -5.01 15.86 6.39
N HIS A 178 -4.87 16.62 5.29
CA HIS A 178 -3.57 16.71 4.63
C HIS A 178 -2.53 17.39 5.54
N GLY A 179 -1.44 16.67 5.81
CA GLY A 179 -0.36 17.15 6.68
C GLY A 179 -0.63 16.99 8.18
N LYS A 180 -1.74 16.34 8.59
CA LYS A 180 -1.98 15.99 9.99
C LYS A 180 -1.29 14.66 10.33
N GLY A 181 -0.49 14.67 11.39
CA GLY A 181 0.31 13.50 11.76
C GLY A 181 1.16 13.00 10.58
N ASN A 182 1.00 11.74 10.23
CA ASN A 182 1.68 11.11 9.10
C ASN A 182 0.76 10.97 7.86
N LEU A 183 -0.33 11.75 7.79
CA LEU A 183 -1.32 11.64 6.71
C LEU A 183 -1.11 12.66 5.61
N LYS A 184 -1.27 12.20 4.38
CA LYS A 184 -1.44 13.02 3.18
C LYS A 184 -2.78 12.67 2.53
N VAL A 185 -3.30 13.57 1.71
CA VAL A 185 -4.49 13.29 0.91
C VAL A 185 -4.11 13.39 -0.56
N ALA A 186 -4.47 12.37 -1.32
CA ALA A 186 -4.37 12.29 -2.76
C ALA A 186 -5.74 12.49 -3.40
N TYR A 187 -5.74 12.84 -4.66
CA TYR A 187 -6.93 12.77 -5.51
C TYR A 187 -7.05 11.37 -6.09
N SER A 188 -8.27 10.95 -6.41
CA SER A 188 -8.50 9.64 -7.03
C SER A 188 -9.55 9.72 -8.14
N LEU A 189 -9.48 8.77 -9.06
CA LEU A 189 -10.56 8.40 -9.98
C LEU A 189 -10.79 6.90 -9.80
N ARG A 190 -11.98 6.52 -9.37
CA ARG A 190 -12.29 5.13 -9.04
C ARG A 190 -12.10 4.20 -10.23
N SER A 191 -12.51 4.64 -11.41
CA SER A 191 -12.29 3.96 -12.69
C SER A 191 -12.59 4.94 -13.82
N LEU A 192 -11.86 4.88 -14.93
CA LEU A 192 -12.12 5.76 -16.07
C LEU A 192 -13.50 5.55 -16.69
N ILE A 193 -14.08 4.35 -16.58
CA ILE A 193 -15.43 4.06 -17.09
C ILE A 193 -16.56 4.59 -16.20
N SER A 194 -16.25 4.93 -14.94
CA SER A 194 -17.21 5.51 -13.99
C SER A 194 -17.03 7.01 -13.77
N CYS A 195 -16.15 7.64 -14.55
CA CYS A 195 -15.82 9.06 -14.45
C CYS A 195 -16.06 9.76 -15.79
N SER A 196 -16.80 10.87 -15.77
CA SER A 196 -16.93 11.74 -16.92
C SER A 196 -15.60 12.42 -17.26
N GLU A 197 -15.41 12.82 -18.53
CA GLU A 197 -14.23 13.60 -18.94
C GLU A 197 -14.12 14.92 -18.14
N LYS A 198 -15.26 15.55 -17.83
CA LYS A 198 -15.33 16.74 -16.96
C LYS A 198 -14.70 16.46 -15.59
N LEU A 199 -15.06 15.34 -14.95
CA LEU A 199 -14.52 14.95 -13.64
C LEU A 199 -13.02 14.65 -13.73
N ILE A 200 -12.60 13.88 -14.74
CA ILE A 200 -11.18 13.54 -14.97
C ILE A 200 -10.32 14.80 -15.05
N LEU A 201 -10.74 15.78 -15.86
CA LEU A 201 -9.99 17.03 -16.03
C LEU A 201 -9.95 17.86 -14.75
N LYS A 202 -11.10 18.04 -14.08
CA LYS A 202 -11.17 18.82 -12.82
C LYS A 202 -10.30 18.22 -11.72
N VAL A 203 -10.38 16.92 -11.51
CA VAL A 203 -9.61 16.20 -10.48
C VAL A 203 -8.11 16.29 -10.79
N SER A 204 -7.72 16.10 -12.06
CA SER A 204 -6.32 16.20 -12.48
C SER A 204 -5.76 17.62 -12.30
N GLU A 205 -6.52 18.65 -12.67
CA GLU A 205 -6.13 20.04 -12.49
C GLU A 205 -5.90 20.38 -11.01
N ARG A 206 -6.85 20.00 -10.13
CA ARG A 206 -6.71 20.22 -8.69
C ARG A 206 -5.55 19.45 -8.07
N ALA A 207 -5.33 18.19 -8.47
CA ALA A 207 -4.17 17.42 -8.02
C ALA A 207 -2.86 18.14 -8.37
N LYS A 208 -2.72 18.62 -9.61
CA LYS A 208 -1.55 19.38 -10.06
C LYS A 208 -1.36 20.70 -9.30
N GLU A 209 -2.42 21.49 -9.13
CA GLU A 209 -2.38 22.75 -8.37
C GLU A 209 -1.89 22.55 -6.93
N LYS A 210 -2.28 21.43 -6.30
CA LYS A 210 -1.90 21.06 -4.94
C LYS A 210 -0.56 20.33 -4.83
N GLY A 211 0.05 19.92 -5.96
CA GLY A 211 1.22 19.05 -5.96
C GLY A 211 0.93 17.70 -5.28
N ALA A 212 -0.33 17.25 -5.33
CA ALA A 212 -0.80 16.02 -4.70
C ALA A 212 -0.79 14.85 -5.69
N LEU A 213 -0.71 13.64 -5.17
CA LEU A 213 -0.82 12.43 -5.98
C LEU A 213 -2.23 12.32 -6.58
N LEU A 214 -2.31 11.73 -7.77
CA LEU A 214 -3.53 11.31 -8.43
C LEU A 214 -3.46 9.81 -8.68
N GLN A 215 -4.29 9.02 -8.01
CA GLN A 215 -4.35 7.58 -8.22
C GLN A 215 -5.60 7.17 -8.99
N VAL A 216 -5.43 6.20 -9.88
CA VAL A 216 -6.51 5.74 -10.77
C VAL A 216 -6.36 4.22 -10.99
N HIS A 217 -7.48 3.48 -10.92
CA HIS A 217 -7.49 2.09 -11.41
C HIS A 217 -7.36 2.09 -12.93
N MET A 218 -6.34 1.44 -13.46
CA MET A 218 -5.94 1.54 -14.85
C MET A 218 -5.67 0.17 -15.47
N ASN A 219 -6.23 -0.05 -16.66
CA ASN A 219 -5.93 -1.22 -17.47
C ASN A 219 -6.06 -2.54 -16.68
N GLU A 220 -7.05 -2.59 -15.79
CA GLU A 220 -7.28 -3.69 -14.87
C GLU A 220 -8.04 -4.84 -15.54
N TYR A 221 -9.09 -4.51 -16.30
CA TYR A 221 -9.97 -5.47 -16.96
C TYR A 221 -10.00 -5.31 -18.48
N PRO A 222 -10.17 -6.41 -19.24
CA PRO A 222 -10.41 -6.33 -20.69
C PRO A 222 -11.59 -5.43 -21.07
N ASN A 223 -12.63 -5.38 -20.25
CA ASN A 223 -13.81 -4.55 -20.48
C ASN A 223 -13.49 -3.05 -20.49
N GLU A 224 -12.55 -2.59 -19.66
CA GLU A 224 -12.08 -1.19 -19.70
C GLU A 224 -11.43 -0.87 -21.05
N ILE A 225 -10.51 -1.75 -21.50
CA ILE A 225 -9.82 -1.58 -22.79
C ILE A 225 -10.85 -1.57 -23.93
N ASN A 226 -11.77 -2.54 -23.95
CA ASN A 226 -12.79 -2.64 -24.99
C ASN A 226 -13.70 -1.40 -25.02
N PHE A 227 -14.14 -0.93 -23.86
CA PHE A 227 -14.93 0.31 -23.75
C PHE A 227 -14.22 1.50 -24.42
N PHE A 228 -12.95 1.70 -24.10
CA PHE A 228 -12.17 2.81 -24.66
C PHE A 228 -11.94 2.66 -26.15
N LEU A 229 -11.63 1.45 -26.63
CA LEU A 229 -11.45 1.19 -28.06
C LEU A 229 -12.77 1.37 -28.85
N GLU A 230 -13.90 0.93 -28.32
CA GLU A 230 -15.21 1.08 -28.96
C GLU A 230 -15.73 2.52 -28.95
N LYS A 231 -15.64 3.20 -27.81
CA LYS A 231 -16.27 4.52 -27.61
C LYS A 231 -15.35 5.69 -27.92
N LYS A 232 -14.04 5.54 -27.75
CA LYS A 232 -13.06 6.62 -27.89
C LYS A 232 -12.02 6.35 -28.99
N GLN A 233 -11.97 5.12 -29.55
CA GLN A 233 -10.99 4.70 -30.58
C GLN A 233 -9.51 4.86 -30.12
N ILE A 234 -9.28 4.74 -28.80
CA ILE A 234 -7.96 4.95 -28.19
C ILE A 234 -7.89 4.11 -26.91
N ARG A 235 -6.70 3.68 -26.49
CA ARG A 235 -6.48 2.94 -25.24
C ARG A 235 -6.43 3.88 -24.04
N PRO A 236 -6.71 3.37 -22.79
CA PRO A 236 -6.90 4.22 -21.61
C PRO A 236 -5.73 5.17 -21.30
N PHE A 237 -4.48 4.68 -21.21
CA PHE A 237 -3.32 5.56 -20.94
C PHE A 237 -3.05 6.54 -22.09
N ALA A 238 -3.24 6.13 -23.33
CA ALA A 238 -3.08 7.03 -24.48
C ALA A 238 -4.18 8.12 -24.49
N TYR A 239 -5.39 7.80 -23.98
CA TYR A 239 -6.45 8.79 -23.80
C TYR A 239 -6.07 9.83 -22.73
N LEU A 240 -5.58 9.39 -21.56
CA LEU A 240 -5.12 10.31 -20.52
C LEU A 240 -3.90 11.14 -20.94
N GLU A 241 -2.98 10.57 -21.74
CA GLU A 241 -1.87 11.32 -22.36
C GLU A 241 -2.40 12.44 -23.27
N LYS A 242 -3.42 12.14 -24.10
CA LYS A 242 -4.07 13.12 -24.98
C LYS A 242 -4.75 14.24 -24.19
N LEU A 243 -5.34 13.93 -23.03
CA LEU A 243 -5.96 14.92 -22.13
C LEU A 243 -4.92 15.72 -21.32
N GLY A 244 -3.65 15.34 -21.34
CA GLY A 244 -2.62 15.99 -20.55
C GLY A 244 -2.70 15.71 -19.04
N VAL A 245 -3.31 14.59 -18.65
CA VAL A 245 -3.52 14.21 -17.23
C VAL A 245 -2.26 13.61 -16.61
N LEU A 246 -1.44 12.90 -17.41
CA LEU A 246 -0.32 12.10 -16.91
C LEU A 246 0.92 12.94 -16.56
N ASP A 247 1.46 12.73 -15.37
CA ASP A 247 2.73 13.28 -14.90
C ASP A 247 3.34 12.40 -13.78
N SER A 248 4.42 12.87 -13.15
CA SER A 248 5.15 12.14 -12.11
C SER A 248 4.36 11.94 -10.80
N HIS A 249 3.21 12.61 -10.60
CA HIS A 249 2.32 12.42 -9.46
C HIS A 249 1.22 11.40 -9.73
N PHE A 250 1.15 10.86 -10.94
CA PHE A 250 0.13 9.89 -11.32
C PHE A 250 0.52 8.46 -10.91
N ILE A 251 -0.40 7.76 -10.25
CA ILE A 251 -0.29 6.33 -9.89
C ILE A 251 -1.35 5.56 -10.66
N GLY A 252 -0.91 4.68 -11.57
CA GLY A 252 -1.79 3.73 -12.27
C GLY A 252 -1.86 2.41 -11.50
N SER A 253 -2.92 2.23 -10.70
CA SER A 253 -3.14 0.97 -9.96
C SER A 253 -3.49 -0.16 -10.92
N HIS A 254 -3.07 -1.38 -10.61
CA HIS A 254 -3.14 -2.61 -11.41
C HIS A 254 -2.26 -2.57 -12.67
N SER A 255 -2.54 -1.73 -13.67
CA SER A 255 -1.73 -1.58 -14.89
C SER A 255 -1.32 -2.92 -15.52
N ILE A 256 -2.29 -3.87 -15.63
CA ILE A 256 -2.06 -5.25 -16.07
C ILE A 256 -1.96 -5.33 -17.59
N LEU A 257 -2.96 -4.76 -18.28
CA LEU A 257 -3.22 -4.95 -19.71
C LEU A 257 -2.61 -3.82 -20.56
N LEU A 258 -1.32 -3.57 -20.40
CA LEU A 258 -0.59 -2.52 -21.11
C LEU A 258 -0.15 -2.95 -22.51
N SER A 259 -0.31 -2.07 -23.49
CA SER A 259 0.38 -2.17 -24.78
C SER A 259 1.82 -1.63 -24.68
N GLU A 260 2.66 -1.93 -25.67
CA GLU A 260 4.03 -1.38 -25.74
C GLU A 260 4.03 0.15 -25.76
N GLN A 261 3.12 0.75 -26.53
CA GLN A 261 2.94 2.20 -26.58
C GLN A 261 2.58 2.79 -25.21
N GLU A 262 1.69 2.13 -24.46
CA GLU A 262 1.32 2.60 -23.12
C GLU A 262 2.50 2.49 -22.14
N LYS A 263 3.31 1.42 -22.19
CA LYS A 263 4.55 1.32 -21.39
C LYS A 263 5.53 2.47 -21.69
N ASP A 264 5.66 2.87 -22.95
CA ASP A 264 6.50 4.01 -23.35
C ASP A 264 5.92 5.35 -22.84
N ILE A 265 4.59 5.52 -22.83
CA ILE A 265 3.90 6.67 -22.23
C ILE A 265 4.19 6.74 -20.73
N LEU A 266 4.06 5.62 -19.99
CA LEU A 266 4.36 5.56 -18.57
C LEU A 266 5.79 6.06 -18.27
N LYS A 267 6.77 5.57 -19.01
CA LYS A 267 8.15 6.02 -18.87
C LYS A 267 8.33 7.51 -19.20
N LYS A 268 7.77 7.96 -20.32
CA LYS A 268 7.88 9.34 -20.79
C LYS A 268 7.31 10.35 -19.78
N ARG A 269 6.21 9.99 -19.10
CA ARG A 269 5.50 10.84 -18.14
C ARG A 269 5.89 10.60 -16.69
N ASP A 270 6.85 9.71 -16.46
CA ASP A 270 7.27 9.29 -15.12
C ASP A 270 6.11 8.80 -14.25
N VAL A 271 5.13 8.15 -14.88
CA VAL A 271 3.97 7.56 -14.20
C VAL A 271 4.42 6.39 -13.34
N LYS A 272 3.95 6.34 -12.11
CA LYS A 272 4.18 5.21 -11.20
C LYS A 272 3.08 4.17 -11.37
N VAL A 273 3.41 2.90 -11.13
CA VAL A 273 2.41 1.82 -11.15
C VAL A 273 2.39 1.07 -9.83
N CYS A 274 1.25 0.46 -9.53
CA CYS A 274 1.09 -0.44 -8.40
C CYS A 274 0.45 -1.75 -8.87
N HIS A 275 1.07 -2.89 -8.56
CA HIS A 275 0.49 -4.20 -8.83
C HIS A 275 -0.07 -4.80 -7.55
N CYS A 276 -1.25 -5.43 -7.65
CA CYS A 276 -1.95 -6.11 -6.55
C CYS A 276 -2.01 -7.61 -6.89
N PRO A 277 -0.97 -8.37 -6.60
CA PRO A 277 -0.76 -9.71 -7.16
C PRO A 277 -1.91 -10.68 -6.96
N PHE A 278 -2.46 -10.80 -5.75
CA PHE A 278 -3.58 -11.70 -5.48
C PHE A 278 -4.82 -11.30 -6.29
N SER A 279 -5.23 -10.05 -6.17
CA SER A 279 -6.38 -9.51 -6.91
C SER A 279 -6.20 -9.60 -8.43
N ASN A 280 -4.97 -9.41 -8.92
CA ASN A 280 -4.66 -9.45 -10.34
C ASN A 280 -4.75 -10.85 -10.95
N CYS A 281 -4.57 -11.93 -10.18
CA CYS A 281 -4.55 -13.30 -10.68
C CYS A 281 -5.81 -13.68 -11.48
N GLY A 282 -6.97 -13.11 -11.13
CA GLY A 282 -8.22 -13.32 -11.87
C GLY A 282 -8.38 -12.45 -13.13
N LYS A 283 -7.42 -11.58 -13.45
CA LYS A 283 -7.53 -10.53 -14.47
C LYS A 283 -6.42 -10.61 -15.52
N GLY A 284 -5.21 -11.02 -15.11
CA GLY A 284 -4.04 -11.17 -15.97
C GLY A 284 -2.73 -11.08 -15.19
N ILE A 285 -1.62 -11.18 -15.92
CA ILE A 285 -0.26 -11.09 -15.36
C ILE A 285 0.40 -9.83 -15.94
N PRO A 286 0.73 -8.81 -15.10
CA PRO A 286 1.36 -7.60 -15.58
C PRO A 286 2.75 -7.88 -16.16
N ASP A 287 3.20 -7.05 -17.11
CA ASP A 287 4.53 -7.13 -17.68
C ASP A 287 5.55 -6.30 -16.90
N THR A 288 5.64 -6.59 -15.59
CA THR A 288 6.51 -5.86 -14.67
C THR A 288 7.99 -5.87 -15.08
N PRO A 289 8.56 -7.00 -15.54
CA PRO A 289 9.95 -6.98 -16.00
C PRO A 289 10.20 -5.94 -17.12
N ALA A 290 9.31 -5.84 -18.09
CA ALA A 290 9.44 -4.85 -19.17
C ALA A 290 9.26 -3.41 -18.68
N LEU A 291 8.43 -3.18 -17.66
CA LEU A 291 8.28 -1.86 -17.01
C LEU A 291 9.57 -1.46 -16.26
N LEU A 292 10.11 -2.35 -15.44
CA LEU A 292 11.36 -2.11 -14.69
C LEU A 292 12.55 -1.89 -15.63
N GLN A 293 12.65 -2.65 -16.72
CA GLN A 293 13.69 -2.44 -17.75
C GLN A 293 13.61 -1.06 -18.43
N ARG A 294 12.40 -0.52 -18.57
CA ARG A 294 12.18 0.86 -19.05
C ARG A 294 12.47 1.91 -17.98
N GLY A 295 12.68 1.50 -16.73
CA GLY A 295 12.85 2.39 -15.60
C GLY A 295 11.54 3.04 -15.16
N VAL A 296 10.40 2.35 -15.28
CA VAL A 296 9.13 2.72 -14.65
C VAL A 296 9.16 2.23 -13.20
N THR A 297 8.86 3.11 -12.26
CA THR A 297 8.77 2.74 -10.84
C THR A 297 7.49 1.94 -10.59
N ALA A 298 7.65 0.76 -9.98
CA ALA A 298 6.54 -0.11 -9.64
C ALA A 298 6.56 -0.47 -8.14
N GLY A 299 5.41 -0.32 -7.48
CA GLY A 299 5.16 -0.78 -6.11
C GLY A 299 4.24 -2.00 -6.08
N LEU A 300 4.04 -2.55 -4.89
CA LEU A 300 3.04 -3.59 -4.62
C LEU A 300 1.91 -3.02 -3.76
N GLY A 301 0.73 -3.57 -3.90
CA GLY A 301 -0.44 -3.29 -3.10
C GLY A 301 -1.23 -4.56 -2.81
N THR A 302 -2.13 -4.48 -1.84
CA THR A 302 -2.99 -5.62 -1.46
C THR A 302 -4.37 -5.55 -2.10
N ASP A 303 -4.74 -4.40 -2.69
CA ASP A 303 -6.12 -4.11 -3.09
C ASP A 303 -7.07 -4.12 -1.86
N GLY A 304 -8.35 -4.36 -2.06
CA GLY A 304 -9.26 -4.52 -0.93
C GLY A 304 -9.00 -5.79 -0.13
N ALA A 305 -9.13 -5.70 1.19
CA ALA A 305 -8.92 -6.84 2.10
C ALA A 305 -9.85 -8.04 1.81
N ALA A 306 -10.90 -7.83 1.03
CA ALA A 306 -11.75 -8.90 0.49
C ALA A 306 -10.98 -9.90 -0.39
N HIS A 307 -9.86 -9.49 -0.98
CA HIS A 307 -8.99 -10.31 -1.84
C HIS A 307 -7.88 -11.08 -1.08
N GLY A 308 -7.92 -11.22 0.22
CA GLY A 308 -6.91 -12.02 0.93
C GLY A 308 -6.25 -11.33 2.12
N GLY A 309 -6.75 -10.16 2.51
CA GLY A 309 -6.24 -9.36 3.63
C GLY A 309 -5.16 -8.36 3.21
N LEU A 310 -4.56 -7.68 4.19
CA LEU A 310 -3.60 -6.58 4.00
C LEU A 310 -2.16 -7.02 4.32
N SER A 311 -1.72 -8.16 3.80
CA SER A 311 -0.37 -8.69 4.03
C SER A 311 0.47 -8.69 2.77
N LEU A 312 1.39 -7.73 2.64
CA LEU A 312 2.35 -7.68 1.53
C LEU A 312 3.28 -8.91 1.49
N TRP A 313 3.46 -9.64 2.59
CA TRP A 313 4.17 -10.92 2.58
C TRP A 313 3.50 -11.96 1.68
N ASN A 314 2.18 -12.02 1.71
CA ASN A 314 1.42 -12.89 0.82
C ASN A 314 1.50 -12.41 -0.63
N GLU A 315 1.36 -11.11 -0.86
CA GLU A 315 1.44 -10.51 -2.19
C GLU A 315 2.79 -10.77 -2.86
N MET A 316 3.89 -10.60 -2.14
CA MET A 316 5.24 -10.87 -2.66
C MET A 316 5.43 -12.33 -3.10
N LYS A 317 4.92 -13.31 -2.31
CA LYS A 317 5.00 -14.74 -2.64
C LYS A 317 4.18 -15.10 -3.87
N ILE A 318 2.95 -14.59 -3.92
CA ILE A 318 2.05 -14.77 -5.06
C ILE A 318 2.67 -14.13 -6.30
N PHE A 319 3.16 -12.91 -6.20
CA PHE A 319 3.79 -12.20 -7.31
C PHE A 319 4.96 -12.99 -7.90
N ARG A 320 5.86 -13.49 -7.05
CA ARG A 320 6.99 -14.33 -7.48
C ARG A 320 6.51 -15.57 -8.22
N SER A 321 5.52 -16.28 -7.66
CA SER A 321 5.00 -17.53 -8.23
C SER A 321 4.32 -17.30 -9.57
N VAL A 322 3.49 -16.27 -9.66
CA VAL A 322 2.75 -15.92 -10.89
C VAL A 322 3.70 -15.43 -11.99
N MET A 323 4.72 -14.62 -11.66
CA MET A 323 5.72 -14.20 -12.64
C MET A 323 6.49 -15.39 -13.20
N ASN A 324 6.89 -16.32 -12.36
CA ASN A 324 7.54 -17.55 -12.82
C ASN A 324 6.65 -18.39 -13.70
N ALA A 325 5.43 -18.72 -13.24
CA ALA A 325 4.53 -19.60 -13.96
C ALA A 325 4.07 -18.99 -15.30
N GLY A 326 3.77 -17.70 -15.31
CA GLY A 326 3.17 -17.05 -16.47
C GLY A 326 4.15 -16.46 -17.47
N ARG A 327 5.38 -16.14 -17.04
CA ARG A 327 6.40 -15.53 -17.90
C ARG A 327 7.73 -16.23 -17.87
N GLY A 328 8.26 -16.55 -16.69
CA GLY A 328 9.59 -17.14 -16.53
C GLY A 328 9.72 -18.50 -17.21
N VAL A 329 8.73 -19.38 -17.07
CA VAL A 329 8.71 -20.69 -17.71
C VAL A 329 8.74 -20.58 -19.23
N LEU A 330 8.03 -19.60 -19.81
CA LEU A 330 7.94 -19.42 -21.26
C LEU A 330 9.28 -19.04 -21.90
N ILE A 331 10.15 -18.39 -21.16
CA ILE A 331 11.46 -17.92 -21.63
C ILE A 331 12.64 -18.65 -20.96
N ASN A 332 12.33 -19.71 -20.18
CA ASN A 332 13.31 -20.49 -19.42
C ASN A 332 14.17 -19.61 -18.45
N GLU A 333 13.53 -18.64 -17.80
CA GLU A 333 14.18 -17.70 -16.86
C GLU A 333 13.49 -17.74 -15.49
N PRO A 334 13.91 -18.65 -14.58
CA PRO A 334 13.29 -18.78 -13.26
C PRO A 334 13.60 -17.62 -12.31
N ALA A 335 14.58 -16.80 -12.64
CA ALA A 335 14.97 -15.62 -11.87
C ALA A 335 14.43 -14.30 -12.47
N LEU A 336 13.43 -14.35 -13.32
CA LEU A 336 12.83 -13.21 -14.01
C LEU A 336 12.48 -12.04 -13.08
N MET A 337 11.96 -12.35 -11.86
CA MET A 337 11.75 -11.39 -10.79
C MET A 337 12.51 -11.88 -9.53
N PRO A 338 13.78 -11.47 -9.36
CA PRO A 338 14.57 -11.86 -8.19
C PRO A 338 13.95 -11.36 -6.87
N ALA A 339 14.17 -12.08 -5.78
CA ALA A 339 13.65 -11.72 -4.45
C ALA A 339 13.98 -10.28 -4.05
N LYS A 340 15.21 -9.83 -4.33
CA LYS A 340 15.65 -8.45 -4.03
C LYS A 340 14.80 -7.39 -4.74
N GLU A 341 14.39 -7.62 -5.99
CA GLU A 341 13.57 -6.65 -6.73
C GLU A 341 12.14 -6.62 -6.19
N ILE A 342 11.58 -7.78 -5.81
CA ILE A 342 10.24 -7.85 -5.20
C ILE A 342 10.23 -7.16 -3.82
N LEU A 343 11.26 -7.38 -2.99
CA LEU A 343 11.40 -6.69 -1.70
C LEU A 343 11.56 -5.17 -1.89
N LYS A 344 12.30 -4.72 -2.91
CA LYS A 344 12.37 -3.29 -3.25
C LYS A 344 11.01 -2.73 -3.64
N MET A 345 10.20 -3.45 -4.42
CA MET A 345 8.84 -3.02 -4.78
C MET A 345 7.95 -2.83 -3.55
N ALA A 346 8.09 -3.68 -2.54
CA ALA A 346 7.34 -3.59 -1.29
C ALA A 346 7.93 -2.59 -0.28
N THR A 347 9.11 -2.02 -0.52
CA THR A 347 9.81 -1.09 0.38
C THR A 347 10.20 0.19 -0.35
N LYS A 348 11.45 0.32 -0.81
CA LYS A 348 12.02 1.52 -1.42
C LYS A 348 11.17 2.06 -2.58
N SER A 349 10.84 1.20 -3.55
CA SER A 349 10.02 1.63 -4.70
C SER A 349 8.60 2.03 -4.27
N GLY A 350 8.02 1.36 -3.26
CA GLY A 350 6.74 1.76 -2.69
C GLY A 350 6.79 3.17 -2.11
N TYR A 351 7.83 3.51 -1.35
CA TYR A 351 8.04 4.87 -0.83
C TYR A 351 8.27 5.90 -1.96
N GLU A 352 8.96 5.52 -3.03
CA GLU A 352 9.09 6.36 -4.24
C GLU A 352 7.73 6.60 -4.92
N VAL A 353 6.86 5.56 -4.99
CA VAL A 353 5.50 5.69 -5.54
C VAL A 353 4.68 6.72 -4.77
N ILE A 354 4.76 6.74 -3.44
CA ILE A 354 4.00 7.67 -2.59
C ILE A 354 4.69 9.02 -2.38
N GLY A 355 5.86 9.24 -2.99
CA GLY A 355 6.61 10.49 -2.86
C GLY A 355 7.12 10.76 -1.44
N GLU A 356 7.57 9.71 -0.73
CA GLU A 356 8.14 9.79 0.63
C GLU A 356 9.62 9.41 0.65
N ASP A 357 10.38 10.09 1.52
CA ASP A 357 11.82 9.89 1.66
C ASP A 357 12.13 8.80 2.72
N GLY A 358 11.69 7.57 2.42
CA GLY A 358 11.80 6.40 3.29
C GLY A 358 12.09 5.11 2.52
N GLY A 359 11.72 3.96 3.08
CA GLY A 359 11.82 2.66 2.43
C GLY A 359 13.24 2.09 2.34
N SER A 360 14.21 2.68 3.04
CA SER A 360 15.57 2.13 3.22
C SER A 360 16.15 2.49 4.59
N ILE A 361 17.05 1.67 5.09
CA ILE A 361 17.74 1.90 6.38
C ILE A 361 19.04 2.63 6.11
N GLU A 362 18.93 3.96 5.99
CA GLU A 362 20.04 4.88 5.68
C GLU A 362 19.95 6.14 6.53
N VAL A 363 21.10 6.70 6.88
CA VAL A 363 21.15 7.99 7.58
C VAL A 363 20.44 9.07 6.76
N GLY A 364 19.59 9.82 7.42
CA GLY A 364 18.77 10.88 6.82
C GLY A 364 17.40 10.45 6.32
N LYS A 365 17.14 9.15 6.14
CA LYS A 365 15.83 8.63 5.73
C LYS A 365 14.81 8.62 6.86
N LYS A 366 13.53 8.57 6.53
CA LYS A 366 12.42 8.41 7.48
C LYS A 366 12.64 7.16 8.33
N ALA A 367 12.40 7.28 9.62
CA ALA A 367 12.49 6.17 10.57
C ALA A 367 11.20 5.34 10.56
N ASP A 368 10.92 4.74 9.41
CA ASP A 368 9.80 3.82 9.17
C ASP A 368 10.41 2.43 8.94
N PHE A 369 10.39 1.57 9.95
CA PHE A 369 11.02 0.26 9.88
C PHE A 369 10.26 -0.78 10.72
N ILE A 370 10.53 -2.04 10.42
CA ILE A 370 10.03 -3.19 11.18
C ILE A 370 11.17 -4.07 11.64
N MET A 371 10.92 -4.85 12.68
CA MET A 371 11.82 -5.95 13.05
C MET A 371 11.09 -7.29 12.93
N ILE A 372 11.81 -8.28 12.39
CA ILE A 372 11.37 -9.65 12.20
C ILE A 372 12.07 -10.52 13.21
N ASN A 373 11.32 -11.31 13.95
CA ASN A 373 11.88 -12.34 14.83
C ASN A 373 12.43 -13.48 13.99
N MET A 374 13.76 -13.54 13.83
CA MET A 374 14.45 -14.56 13.05
C MET A 374 14.59 -15.91 13.78
N MET A 375 14.26 -15.95 15.09
CA MET A 375 14.39 -17.15 15.93
C MET A 375 13.13 -18.04 15.83
N GLN A 376 12.72 -18.35 14.60
CA GLN A 376 11.56 -19.18 14.29
C GLN A 376 11.98 -20.45 13.53
N PRO A 377 11.45 -21.65 13.84
CA PRO A 377 11.86 -22.90 13.20
C PRO A 377 11.73 -22.88 11.68
N HIS A 378 10.71 -22.23 11.13
CA HIS A 378 10.46 -22.16 9.67
C HIS A 378 11.42 -21.18 8.94
N LEU A 379 12.21 -20.39 9.67
CA LEU A 379 13.26 -19.52 9.12
C LEU A 379 14.66 -20.14 9.17
N TYR A 380 14.79 -21.34 9.72
CA TYR A 380 16.05 -22.07 9.83
C TYR A 380 16.09 -23.36 9.02
N PRO A 381 17.27 -23.70 8.45
CA PRO A 381 18.45 -22.86 8.37
C PRO A 381 18.25 -21.69 7.41
N THR A 382 18.75 -20.50 7.79
CA THR A 382 18.71 -19.33 6.92
C THR A 382 19.81 -19.45 5.88
N GLY A 383 19.46 -19.71 4.63
CA GLY A 383 20.39 -19.75 3.50
C GLY A 383 20.74 -18.33 3.03
N ASN A 384 20.22 -17.92 1.87
CA ASN A 384 20.26 -16.52 1.47
C ASN A 384 19.17 -15.74 2.24
N PRO A 385 19.55 -14.77 3.11
CA PRO A 385 18.57 -14.07 3.96
C PRO A 385 17.47 -13.35 3.17
N VAL A 386 17.81 -12.76 2.03
CA VAL A 386 16.85 -12.05 1.16
C VAL A 386 15.82 -13.03 0.56
N ASN A 387 16.26 -14.21 0.17
CA ASN A 387 15.35 -15.26 -0.30
C ASN A 387 14.47 -15.76 0.85
N THR A 388 15.05 -15.98 2.05
CA THR A 388 14.30 -16.38 3.25
C THR A 388 13.23 -15.34 3.61
N LEU A 389 13.55 -14.04 3.51
CA LEU A 389 12.56 -12.97 3.69
C LEU A 389 11.37 -13.13 2.73
N LEU A 390 11.64 -13.36 1.45
CA LEU A 390 10.57 -13.50 0.47
C LEU A 390 9.77 -14.81 0.63
N GLU A 391 10.45 -15.93 0.82
CA GLU A 391 9.83 -17.24 0.74
C GLU A 391 9.20 -17.72 2.06
N CYS A 392 9.85 -17.40 3.19
CA CYS A 392 9.52 -18.04 4.47
C CYS A 392 8.82 -17.10 5.45
N VAL A 393 9.19 -15.80 5.49
CA VAL A 393 8.62 -14.85 6.45
C VAL A 393 7.13 -14.67 6.21
N THR A 394 6.40 -14.54 7.30
CA THR A 394 4.96 -14.26 7.36
C THR A 394 4.68 -13.02 8.20
N ALA A 395 3.46 -12.50 8.16
CA ALA A 395 3.03 -11.40 9.03
C ALA A 395 3.20 -11.73 10.53
N GLY A 396 3.13 -13.01 10.90
CA GLY A 396 3.32 -13.47 12.29
C GLY A 396 4.73 -13.26 12.84
N ASP A 397 5.73 -13.16 11.97
CA ASP A 397 7.14 -13.03 12.34
C ASP A 397 7.56 -11.56 12.59
N VAL A 398 6.76 -10.60 12.15
CA VAL A 398 6.96 -9.16 12.44
C VAL A 398 6.70 -8.92 13.91
N CYS A 399 7.73 -8.59 14.69
CA CYS A 399 7.61 -8.40 16.14
C CYS A 399 7.51 -6.93 16.56
N ASP A 400 8.16 -6.02 15.82
CA ASP A 400 8.15 -4.59 16.14
C ASP A 400 7.88 -3.77 14.89
N SER A 401 7.18 -2.64 15.05
CA SER A 401 6.86 -1.70 13.97
C SER A 401 7.05 -0.27 14.45
N VAL A 402 7.81 0.51 13.70
CA VAL A 402 8.14 1.91 13.98
C VAL A 402 7.77 2.75 12.76
N VAL A 403 7.06 3.85 12.97
CA VAL A 403 6.72 4.84 11.94
C VAL A 403 7.08 6.22 12.45
N ASN A 404 7.81 6.97 11.65
CA ASN A 404 8.21 8.35 12.00
C ASN A 404 8.98 8.43 13.34
N GLY A 405 9.71 7.35 13.69
CA GLY A 405 10.42 7.21 14.96
C GLY A 405 9.55 6.87 16.18
N GLU A 406 8.25 6.66 15.98
CA GLU A 406 7.29 6.24 17.00
C GLU A 406 7.04 4.72 16.94
N ILE A 407 7.08 4.06 18.10
CA ILE A 407 6.81 2.62 18.19
C ILE A 407 5.31 2.39 18.12
N LEU A 408 4.83 1.75 17.06
CA LEU A 408 3.42 1.36 16.90
C LEU A 408 3.15 -0.04 17.44
N MET A 409 4.14 -0.92 17.40
CA MET A 409 4.08 -2.28 17.96
C MET A 409 5.44 -2.65 18.55
N CYS A 410 5.44 -3.27 19.72
CA CYS A 410 6.62 -3.81 20.38
C CYS A 410 6.30 -5.24 20.87
N ASP A 411 7.16 -6.21 20.49
CA ASP A 411 6.98 -7.63 20.80
C ASP A 411 5.53 -8.10 20.56
N ARG A 412 4.99 -7.79 19.39
CA ARG A 412 3.61 -8.10 18.92
C ARG A 412 2.48 -7.39 19.68
N LYS A 413 2.78 -6.50 20.60
CA LYS A 413 1.78 -5.70 21.34
C LYS A 413 1.65 -4.33 20.70
N LEU A 414 0.45 -3.99 20.25
CA LEU A 414 0.13 -2.67 19.70
C LEU A 414 0.21 -1.60 20.79
N GLN A 415 0.74 -0.43 20.43
CA GLN A 415 0.98 0.67 21.36
C GLN A 415 0.00 1.84 21.16
N THR A 416 -0.62 1.94 20.00
CA THR A 416 -1.40 3.10 19.57
C THR A 416 -2.87 2.79 19.31
N ILE A 417 -3.25 1.52 19.35
CA ILE A 417 -4.63 1.05 19.18
C ILE A 417 -4.88 -0.18 20.06
N ASP A 418 -6.04 -0.24 20.71
CA ASP A 418 -6.42 -1.38 21.53
C ASP A 418 -7.01 -2.51 20.66
N GLU A 419 -6.22 -3.57 20.45
CA GLU A 419 -6.60 -4.73 19.65
C GLU A 419 -7.84 -5.45 20.24
N THR A 420 -7.98 -5.47 21.56
CA THR A 420 -9.11 -6.14 22.23
C THR A 420 -10.41 -5.41 21.93
N GLU A 421 -10.42 -4.07 22.07
CA GLU A 421 -11.57 -3.24 21.71
C GLU A 421 -11.97 -3.43 20.24
N VAL A 422 -10.99 -3.43 19.31
CA VAL A 422 -11.24 -3.62 17.88
C VAL A 422 -11.94 -4.95 17.64
N MET A 423 -11.43 -6.03 18.24
CA MET A 423 -11.99 -7.38 18.04
C MET A 423 -13.38 -7.53 18.68
N GLU A 424 -13.65 -6.89 19.81
CA GLU A 424 -14.98 -6.86 20.41
C GLU A 424 -15.99 -6.16 19.51
N ARG A 425 -15.65 -4.96 19.00
CA ARG A 425 -16.50 -4.23 18.05
C ARG A 425 -16.74 -5.02 16.75
N ALA A 426 -15.73 -5.73 16.25
CA ALA A 426 -15.86 -6.59 15.09
C ALA A 426 -16.80 -7.76 15.33
N ARG A 427 -16.72 -8.41 16.49
CA ARG A 427 -17.65 -9.48 16.91
C ARG A 427 -19.09 -8.98 16.97
N GLU A 428 -19.33 -7.85 17.65
CA GLU A 428 -20.66 -7.25 17.71
C GLU A 428 -21.23 -6.91 16.35
N TYR A 429 -20.37 -6.43 15.42
CA TYR A 429 -20.78 -6.19 14.02
C TYR A 429 -21.26 -7.49 13.37
N MET A 430 -20.51 -8.59 13.49
CA MET A 430 -20.87 -9.89 12.92
C MET A 430 -22.18 -10.43 13.48
N GLU A 431 -22.37 -10.39 14.81
CA GLU A 431 -23.62 -10.83 15.49
C GLU A 431 -24.86 -10.07 15.02
N ARG A 432 -24.71 -8.80 14.66
CA ARG A 432 -25.81 -8.00 14.09
C ARG A 432 -26.14 -8.41 12.65
N GLN A 433 -25.12 -8.80 11.84
CA GLN A 433 -25.35 -9.26 10.46
C GLN A 433 -26.03 -10.62 10.39
N GLU A 434 -25.79 -11.52 11.34
CA GLU A 434 -26.42 -12.85 11.42
C GLU A 434 -27.92 -12.79 11.80
N LYS A 435 -28.38 -11.69 12.37
CA LYS A 435 -29.78 -11.47 12.81
C LYS A 435 -30.66 -10.83 11.73
N VAL A 436 -30.09 -10.44 10.59
CA VAL A 436 -30.76 -9.84 9.44
C VAL A 436 -30.86 -10.87 8.31
#